data_17e08a75d0b838bac33dbfc3d0af98cb
#
_entry.id   17e08a75d0b838bac33dbfc3d0af98cb
#
_cell.length_a   1.000
_cell.length_b   1.000
_cell.length_c   1.000
_cell.angle_alpha   90.00
_cell.angle_beta   90.00
_cell.angle_gamma   90.00
#
_symmetry.space_group_name_H-M   'P 1'
#
loop_
_entity.id
_entity.type
_entity.pdbx_description
1 polymer ?
#
loop_
_entity_poly.entity_id
_entity_poly.type
_entity_poly.pdbx_seq_one_letter_code
_entity_poly.pdbx_strand_id
1 'polypeptide(L)'
;MKIIVIFNILSFFMFINTISAQDLRKNGSVFGKIESNGDIRINGSVKGKFESNGDIRINGSVKGKIESNGDIRKNGSVVGKIESNGDVRISGSVKGKVESNGNIRSNGSVVGSAQGVKKEYAAVIFFFDFL
;
A
#
# COMPACT_ATOMS: atom_id res chain seq x y z
N MET A 1 -40.56 19.35 -2.82
CA MET A 1 -40.43 18.67 -1.62
C MET A 1 -39.99 17.29 -1.71
N LYS A 2 -40.62 16.48 -2.47
CA LYS A 2 -40.27 15.12 -2.56
C LYS A 2 -38.95 14.82 -3.16
N ILE A 3 -38.44 15.72 -3.91
CA ILE A 3 -37.21 15.58 -4.62
C ILE A 3 -36.00 15.44 -3.72
N ILE A 4 -36.10 16.05 -2.57
CA ILE A 4 -34.98 16.08 -1.67
C ILE A 4 -34.55 14.72 -1.18
N VAL A 5 -35.51 13.86 -1.06
CA VAL A 5 -35.23 12.52 -0.54
C VAL A 5 -34.31 11.73 -1.44
N ILE A 6 -34.39 11.96 -2.71
CA ILE A 6 -33.66 11.23 -3.67
C ILE A 6 -32.19 11.54 -3.62
N PHE A 7 -31.87 12.76 -3.33
CA PHE A 7 -30.51 13.14 -3.20
C PHE A 7 -29.75 12.39 -2.17
N ASN A 8 -30.39 12.16 -1.03
CA ASN A 8 -29.70 11.51 0.07
C ASN A 8 -29.27 10.11 -0.28
N ILE A 9 -30.02 9.48 -1.11
CA ILE A 9 -29.71 8.12 -1.48
C ILE A 9 -28.50 8.06 -2.37
N LEU A 10 -28.38 9.02 -3.24
CA LEU A 10 -27.25 9.05 -4.13
C LEU A 10 -25.96 9.26 -3.43
N SER A 11 -25.93 10.17 -2.50
CA SER A 11 -24.68 10.39 -1.80
C SER A 11 -24.26 9.20 -1.01
N PHE A 12 -25.20 8.41 -0.58
CA PHE A 12 -24.88 7.24 0.17
C PHE A 12 -24.11 6.20 -0.64
N PHE A 13 -24.44 6.06 -1.89
CA PHE A 13 -23.75 5.10 -2.73
C PHE A 13 -22.29 5.40 -2.94
N MET A 14 -21.93 6.65 -2.87
CA MET A 14 -20.56 7.01 -3.13
C MET A 14 -19.63 6.46 -2.09
N PHE A 15 -20.10 6.28 -0.87
CA PHE A 15 -19.24 5.78 0.16
C PHE A 15 -18.85 4.35 -0.03
N ILE A 16 -19.75 3.58 -0.59
CA ILE A 16 -19.51 2.17 -0.70
C ILE A 16 -18.36 1.87 -1.64
N ASN A 17 -18.21 2.71 -2.63
CA ASN A 17 -17.21 2.46 -3.65
C ASN A 17 -15.79 2.62 -3.19
N THR A 18 -15.58 3.37 -2.11
CA THR A 18 -14.20 3.61 -1.68
C THR A 18 -13.67 2.54 -0.77
N ILE A 19 -14.55 1.70 -0.22
CA ILE A 19 -14.13 0.75 0.79
C ILE A 19 -13.32 -0.39 0.24
N SER A 20 -13.60 -0.82 -0.97
CA SER A 20 -12.96 -2.01 -1.52
C SER A 20 -11.60 -1.74 -2.14
N ALA A 21 -11.09 -0.52 -2.03
CA ALA A 21 -9.94 -0.11 -2.82
C ALA A 21 -8.60 -0.31 -2.14
N GLN A 22 -8.52 -1.04 -1.03
CA GLN A 22 -7.27 -1.17 -0.29
C GLN A 22 -6.77 -2.61 -0.15
N ASP A 23 -7.32 -3.48 -0.95
CA ASP A 23 -6.92 -4.89 -0.93
C ASP A 23 -5.56 -5.09 -1.58
N LEU A 24 -4.82 -6.03 -1.03
CA LEU A 24 -3.54 -6.47 -1.58
C LEU A 24 -3.77 -7.78 -2.30
N ARG A 25 -3.43 -7.83 -3.58
CA ARG A 25 -3.63 -9.03 -4.41
C ARG A 25 -2.31 -9.51 -4.98
N LYS A 26 -2.18 -10.81 -5.06
CA LYS A 26 -1.03 -11.44 -5.67
C LYS A 26 -1.56 -12.56 -6.55
N ASN A 27 -1.18 -12.55 -7.81
CA ASN A 27 -1.65 -13.54 -8.79
C ASN A 27 -3.17 -13.64 -8.79
N GLY A 28 -3.85 -12.50 -8.66
CA GLY A 28 -5.30 -12.44 -8.72
C GLY A 28 -6.03 -12.74 -7.43
N SER A 29 -5.34 -13.15 -6.37
CA SER A 29 -5.99 -13.48 -5.10
C SER A 29 -5.67 -12.44 -4.04
N VAL A 30 -6.67 -12.11 -3.23
CA VAL A 30 -6.48 -11.19 -2.11
C VAL A 30 -5.73 -11.91 -1.01
N PHE A 31 -4.60 -11.36 -0.56
CA PHE A 31 -3.87 -11.93 0.56
C PHE A 31 -3.85 -11.02 1.76
N GLY A 32 -4.27 -9.78 1.61
CA GLY A 32 -4.25 -8.84 2.73
C GLY A 32 -4.92 -7.54 2.39
N LYS A 33 -4.72 -6.57 3.29
CA LYS A 33 -5.37 -5.29 3.20
C LYS A 33 -4.61 -4.27 4.02
N ILE A 34 -4.57 -3.02 3.54
CA ILE A 34 -4.07 -1.91 4.33
C ILE A 34 -5.28 -1.11 4.78
N GLU A 35 -5.45 -0.97 6.09
CA GLU A 35 -6.62 -0.27 6.61
C GLU A 35 -6.39 1.24 6.64
N SER A 36 -7.46 2.00 6.79
CA SER A 36 -7.37 3.45 6.74
C SER A 36 -6.49 4.02 7.86
N ASN A 37 -6.37 3.30 8.97
CA ASN A 37 -5.51 3.74 10.06
C ASN A 37 -4.05 3.29 9.89
N GLY A 38 -3.73 2.60 8.80
CA GLY A 38 -2.39 2.12 8.52
C GLY A 38 -2.13 0.68 8.89
N ASP A 39 -3.07 -0.01 9.51
CA ASP A 39 -2.86 -1.41 9.90
C ASP A 39 -2.65 -2.27 8.67
N ILE A 40 -1.73 -3.20 8.77
CA ILE A 40 -1.39 -4.17 7.73
C ILE A 40 -2.01 -5.50 8.14
N ARG A 41 -3.05 -5.93 7.42
CA ARG A 41 -3.66 -7.23 7.66
C ARG A 41 -3.21 -8.20 6.58
N ILE A 42 -2.79 -9.37 7.02
CA ILE A 42 -2.42 -10.44 6.11
C ILE A 42 -3.20 -11.68 6.55
N ASN A 43 -3.96 -12.25 5.64
CA ASN A 43 -4.78 -13.42 5.91
C ASN A 43 -5.65 -13.22 7.15
N GLY A 44 -6.21 -12.01 7.28
CA GLY A 44 -7.15 -11.70 8.36
C GLY A 44 -6.55 -11.27 9.68
N SER A 45 -5.23 -11.31 9.84
CA SER A 45 -4.57 -10.90 11.08
C SER A 45 -3.77 -9.63 10.89
N VAL A 46 -3.77 -8.75 11.90
CA VAL A 46 -2.94 -7.56 11.87
C VAL A 46 -1.50 -7.97 12.13
N LYS A 47 -0.64 -7.76 11.15
CA LYS A 47 0.78 -8.09 11.25
C LYS A 47 1.63 -6.89 11.56
N GLY A 48 1.14 -5.70 11.29
CA GLY A 48 1.92 -4.50 11.52
C GLY A 48 1.15 -3.25 11.20
N LYS A 49 1.87 -2.15 11.09
CA LYS A 49 1.23 -0.86 10.85
C LYS A 49 2.20 0.11 10.21
N PHE A 50 1.69 0.88 9.26
CA PHE A 50 2.37 2.05 8.73
C PHE A 50 1.93 3.25 9.55
N GLU A 51 2.86 3.90 10.24
CA GLU A 51 2.50 5.04 11.06
C GLU A 51 2.60 6.35 10.28
N SER A 52 1.92 7.36 10.78
CA SER A 52 1.85 8.64 10.07
C SER A 52 3.21 9.32 9.95
N ASN A 53 4.15 9.01 10.85
CA ASN A 53 5.49 9.58 10.79
C ASN A 53 6.42 8.80 9.86
N GLY A 54 5.92 7.75 9.21
CA GLY A 54 6.71 6.93 8.29
C GLY A 54 7.22 5.63 8.89
N ASP A 55 7.11 5.43 10.18
CA ASP A 55 7.60 4.20 10.82
C ASP A 55 6.82 3.00 10.31
N ILE A 56 7.53 1.90 10.15
CA ILE A 56 6.95 0.61 9.77
C ILE A 56 7.08 -0.30 10.98
N ARG A 57 5.92 -0.65 11.58
CA ARG A 57 5.90 -1.58 12.70
C ARG A 57 5.47 -2.95 12.23
N ILE A 58 6.18 -3.96 12.74
CA ILE A 58 5.82 -5.35 12.48
C ILE A 58 5.82 -6.05 13.84
N ASN A 59 4.73 -6.71 14.17
CA ASN A 59 4.59 -7.40 15.45
C ASN A 59 4.91 -6.49 16.64
N GLY A 60 4.48 -5.24 16.55
CA GLY A 60 4.63 -4.30 17.64
C GLY A 60 5.95 -3.56 17.74
N SER A 61 6.93 -3.89 16.89
CA SER A 61 8.24 -3.23 16.92
C SER A 61 8.48 -2.45 15.65
N VAL A 62 9.16 -1.31 15.77
CA VAL A 62 9.55 -0.53 14.59
C VAL A 62 10.68 -1.28 13.89
N LYS A 63 10.43 -1.69 12.66
CA LYS A 63 11.42 -2.42 11.87
C LYS A 63 12.04 -1.57 10.78
N GLY A 64 11.43 -0.45 10.46
CA GLY A 64 11.95 0.40 9.41
C GLY A 64 11.19 1.69 9.30
N LYS A 65 11.45 2.40 8.22
CA LYS A 65 10.85 3.72 8.03
C LYS A 65 10.78 4.06 6.55
N ILE A 66 9.70 4.73 6.16
CA ILE A 66 9.58 5.35 4.85
C ILE A 66 9.88 6.83 5.05
N GLU A 67 10.93 7.33 4.40
CA GLU A 67 11.28 8.72 4.56
C GLU A 67 10.54 9.59 3.55
N SER A 68 10.49 10.88 3.81
CA SER A 68 9.72 11.80 2.97
C SER A 68 10.25 11.87 1.55
N ASN A 69 11.52 11.56 1.34
CA ASN A 69 12.12 11.56 0.00
C ASN A 69 11.93 10.23 -0.73
N GLY A 70 11.25 9.27 -0.11
CA GLY A 70 11.01 7.96 -0.72
C GLY A 70 11.98 6.87 -0.30
N ASP A 71 13.01 7.19 0.47
CA ASP A 71 13.94 6.16 0.94
C ASP A 71 13.23 5.21 1.88
N ILE A 72 13.56 3.92 1.76
CA ILE A 72 13.04 2.88 2.63
C ILE A 72 14.19 2.42 3.50
N ARG A 73 14.00 2.53 4.81
CA ARG A 73 14.99 2.05 5.77
C ARG A 73 14.51 0.79 6.45
N LYS A 74 15.45 -0.10 6.68
CA LYS A 74 15.19 -1.33 7.42
C LYS A 74 16.30 -1.47 8.44
N ASN A 75 15.92 -1.55 9.72
CA ASN A 75 16.88 -1.64 10.82
C ASN A 75 17.94 -0.53 10.74
N GLY A 76 17.50 0.68 10.38
CA GLY A 76 18.37 1.84 10.37
C GLY A 76 19.15 2.09 9.09
N SER A 77 19.16 1.15 8.14
CA SER A 77 19.89 1.30 6.90
C SER A 77 18.94 1.51 5.72
N VAL A 78 19.34 2.34 4.77
CA VAL A 78 18.56 2.53 3.55
C VAL A 78 18.72 1.28 2.70
N VAL A 79 17.61 0.60 2.42
CA VAL A 79 17.62 -0.62 1.62
C VAL A 79 17.09 -0.40 0.22
N GLY A 80 16.47 0.74 -0.02
CA GLY A 80 15.97 1.05 -1.35
C GLY A 80 15.20 2.34 -1.36
N LYS A 81 14.47 2.55 -2.44
CA LYS A 81 13.75 3.81 -2.63
C LYS A 81 12.54 3.59 -3.54
N ILE A 82 11.46 4.30 -3.23
CA ILE A 82 10.34 4.40 -4.15
C ILE A 82 10.37 5.79 -4.76
N GLU A 83 10.41 5.86 -6.07
CA GLU A 83 10.49 7.14 -6.76
C GLU A 83 9.13 7.73 -7.02
N SER A 84 9.09 9.01 -7.32
CA SER A 84 7.82 9.69 -7.50
C SER A 84 7.00 9.11 -8.64
N ASN A 85 7.66 8.53 -9.65
CA ASN A 85 6.97 7.90 -10.78
C ASN A 85 6.54 6.45 -10.49
N GLY A 86 6.82 5.95 -9.27
CA GLY A 86 6.46 4.60 -8.89
C GLY A 86 7.55 3.56 -9.02
N ASP A 87 8.70 3.91 -9.58
CA ASP A 87 9.82 2.96 -9.69
C ASP A 87 10.31 2.55 -8.32
N VAL A 88 10.58 1.28 -8.15
CA VAL A 88 11.12 0.72 -6.92
C VAL A 88 12.57 0.35 -7.16
N ARG A 89 13.47 0.99 -6.42
CA ARG A 89 14.91 0.70 -6.52
C ARG A 89 15.36 -0.06 -5.32
N ILE A 90 16.16 -1.07 -5.55
CA ILE A 90 16.80 -1.85 -4.50
C ILE A 90 18.27 -1.96 -4.90
N SER A 91 19.16 -1.58 -3.99
CA SER A 91 20.60 -1.60 -4.26
C SER A 91 20.96 -0.84 -5.52
N GLY A 92 20.27 0.28 -5.74
CA GLY A 92 20.58 1.17 -6.85
C GLY A 92 19.95 0.81 -8.19
N SER A 93 19.29 -0.34 -8.30
CA SER A 93 18.69 -0.78 -9.56
C SER A 93 17.17 -0.77 -9.45
N VAL A 94 16.51 -0.45 -10.57
CA VAL A 94 15.04 -0.53 -10.62
C VAL A 94 14.66 -2.00 -10.68
N LYS A 95 13.92 -2.46 -9.66
CA LYS A 95 13.47 -3.84 -9.58
C LYS A 95 12.01 -4.01 -9.97
N GLY A 96 11.26 -2.93 -9.95
CA GLY A 96 9.85 -3.01 -10.27
C GLY A 96 9.21 -1.66 -10.23
N LYS A 97 7.89 -1.67 -10.25
CA LYS A 97 7.13 -0.42 -10.29
C LYS A 97 5.76 -0.60 -9.66
N VAL A 98 5.32 0.42 -8.95
CA VAL A 98 3.93 0.54 -8.50
C VAL A 98 3.28 1.53 -9.45
N GLU A 99 2.35 1.05 -10.26
CA GLU A 99 1.72 1.89 -11.26
C GLU A 99 0.60 2.72 -10.65
N SER A 100 0.23 3.80 -11.32
CA SER A 100 -0.78 4.70 -10.78
C SER A 100 -2.14 4.03 -10.63
N ASN A 101 -2.40 2.98 -11.40
CA ASN A 101 -3.66 2.22 -11.29
C ASN A 101 -3.58 1.14 -10.21
N GLY A 102 -2.47 1.05 -9.50
CA GLY A 102 -2.30 0.07 -8.43
C GLY A 102 -1.64 -1.23 -8.83
N ASN A 103 -1.35 -1.42 -10.10
CA ASN A 103 -0.65 -2.64 -10.52
C ASN A 103 0.77 -2.66 -10.01
N ILE A 104 1.23 -3.82 -9.60
CA ILE A 104 2.60 -4.02 -9.13
C ILE A 104 3.34 -4.81 -10.21
N ARG A 105 4.42 -4.24 -10.72
CA ARG A 105 5.25 -4.93 -11.71
C ARG A 105 6.59 -5.30 -11.10
N SER A 106 7.04 -6.48 -11.41
CA SER A 106 8.36 -6.95 -11.03
C SER A 106 9.00 -7.50 -12.30
N ASN A 107 10.17 -6.97 -12.64
CA ASN A 107 10.90 -7.38 -13.85
C ASN A 107 10.02 -7.31 -15.09
N GLY A 108 9.18 -6.29 -15.17
CA GLY A 108 8.34 -6.05 -16.35
C GLY A 108 7.01 -6.76 -16.38
N SER A 109 6.73 -7.67 -15.45
CA SER A 109 5.48 -8.41 -15.41
C SER A 109 4.61 -7.97 -14.25
N VAL A 110 3.31 -7.95 -14.44
CA VAL A 110 2.37 -7.64 -13.37
C VAL A 110 2.29 -8.85 -12.45
N VAL A 111 2.65 -8.65 -11.18
CA VAL A 111 2.63 -9.73 -10.19
C VAL A 111 1.55 -9.55 -9.13
N GLY A 112 0.92 -8.39 -9.09
CA GLY A 112 -0.13 -8.16 -8.11
C GLY A 112 -0.74 -6.79 -8.27
N SER A 113 -1.53 -6.39 -7.28
CA SER A 113 -2.13 -5.07 -7.28
C SER A 113 -2.40 -4.60 -5.85
N ALA A 114 -2.45 -3.28 -5.69
CA ALA A 114 -2.74 -2.64 -4.42
C ALA A 114 -3.47 -1.34 -4.69
N GLN A 115 -4.68 -1.44 -5.25
CA GLN A 115 -5.44 -0.27 -5.63
C GLN A 115 -5.83 0.53 -4.40
N GLY A 116 -5.74 1.84 -4.48
CA GLY A 116 -6.10 2.71 -3.38
C GLY A 116 -5.09 2.76 -2.25
N VAL A 117 -4.03 1.99 -2.33
CA VAL A 117 -2.97 1.97 -1.33
C VAL A 117 -1.89 2.96 -1.74
N LYS A 118 -1.32 3.68 -0.79
CA LYS A 118 -0.19 4.55 -1.06
C LYS A 118 0.91 3.76 -1.73
N LYS A 119 1.53 4.34 -2.77
CA LYS A 119 2.55 3.58 -3.50
C LYS A 119 3.72 3.15 -2.64
N GLU A 120 4.08 3.97 -1.65
CA GLU A 120 5.16 3.61 -0.74
C GLU A 120 4.80 2.39 0.10
N TYR A 121 3.56 2.31 0.55
CA TYR A 121 3.11 1.16 1.33
C TYR A 121 3.12 -0.10 0.48
N ALA A 122 2.63 0.02 -0.75
CA ALA A 122 2.61 -1.11 -1.67
C ALA A 122 4.03 -1.60 -1.95
N ALA A 123 4.96 -0.67 -2.16
CA ALA A 123 6.35 -1.04 -2.41
C ALA A 123 6.94 -1.79 -1.24
N VAL A 124 6.68 -1.34 -0.02
CA VAL A 124 7.21 -2.01 1.17
C VAL A 124 6.68 -3.44 1.26
N ILE A 125 5.39 -3.62 1.01
CA ILE A 125 4.76 -4.94 1.11
C ILE A 125 5.29 -5.90 0.05
N PHE A 126 5.43 -5.42 -1.18
CA PHE A 126 5.73 -6.32 -2.29
C PHE A 126 7.22 -6.51 -2.55
N PHE A 127 8.08 -5.58 -2.12
CA PHE A 127 9.47 -5.60 -2.55
C PHE A 127 10.51 -5.66 -1.43
N PHE A 128 10.14 -5.33 -0.19
CA PHE A 128 11.17 -5.11 0.84
C PHE A 128 11.16 -6.10 1.99
N ASP A 129 10.32 -7.11 1.92
CA ASP A 129 10.46 -8.26 2.82
C ASP A 129 10.36 -7.92 4.30
N PHE A 130 9.36 -7.15 4.66
CA PHE A 130 9.13 -6.83 6.07
C PHE A 130 8.25 -7.85 6.78
N LEU A 131 7.47 -8.62 6.02
CA LEU A 131 6.47 -9.54 6.59
C LEU A 131 6.91 -10.98 6.61
#